data_e6a71dc1e7204b0af3d312ce83e74339
#
_entry.id   e6a71dc1e7204b0af3d312ce83e74339
#
_cell.length_a   1.000
_cell.length_b   1.000
_cell.length_c   1.000
_cell.angle_alpha   90.00
_cell.angle_beta   90.00
_cell.angle_gamma   90.00
#
_symmetry.space_group_name_H-M   'P 1'
#
loop_
_entity.id
_entity.type
_entity.pdbx_description
1 polymer ?
#
loop_
_entity_poly.entity_id
_entity_poly.type
_entity_poly.pdbx_seq_one_letter_code
_entity_poly.pdbx_strand_id
1 'polypeptide(L)'
;AARECPNKFGTSPALHYPWQRLTTGKMDFSKTIIRRLAPAAAALVVFFVVSAAYFAPQFRGEVLPQHDVVQYEGMAKDISDMRAATGEDPQWTGGMFGGMPAFLINVAYPAQIVKRTVGQVVKLIDTPAAFLFFAMTAMWLMLLVFGVDPWVGIVPALAYGLSTYFLLIIGAGHITKMWALVYAPLMMGGAWMTLRGNMWAGGALTALTASLEIGANHPQITYYFLLAMAAFWISEGVTAFREKHFRNF
;
A
#
# COMPACT_ATOMS: atom_id res chain seq x y z
N ALA A 1 19.91 -37.64 -45.05
CA ALA A 1 19.60 -38.02 -43.68
C ALA A 1 20.21 -36.97 -42.72
N ALA A 2 19.49 -35.93 -42.42
CA ALA A 2 19.87 -34.94 -41.41
C ALA A 2 19.38 -35.43 -40.03
N ARG A 3 20.32 -35.65 -39.13
CA ARG A 3 20.02 -36.03 -37.75
C ARG A 3 19.61 -34.75 -36.99
N GLU A 4 18.35 -34.67 -36.56
CA GLU A 4 17.89 -33.66 -35.62
C GLU A 4 18.55 -33.92 -34.27
N CYS A 5 19.31 -32.92 -33.77
CA CYS A 5 19.79 -32.92 -32.41
C CYS A 5 18.59 -32.56 -31.45
N PRO A 6 18.34 -33.35 -30.41
CA PRO A 6 17.30 -33.01 -29.44
C PRO A 6 17.74 -31.78 -28.60
N ASN A 7 16.92 -30.75 -28.64
CA ASN A 7 17.06 -29.50 -27.86
C ASN A 7 16.96 -29.84 -26.37
N LYS A 8 18.08 -29.91 -25.65
CA LYS A 8 18.18 -30.25 -24.21
C LYS A 8 18.06 -29.07 -23.30
N PHE A 9 17.50 -27.95 -23.74
CA PHE A 9 17.16 -26.86 -22.84
C PHE A 9 15.68 -26.95 -22.54
N GLY A 10 15.36 -27.55 -21.40
CA GLY A 10 14.01 -27.51 -20.83
C GLY A 10 13.50 -26.07 -20.77
N THR A 11 12.49 -25.79 -21.58
CA THR A 11 11.74 -24.55 -21.48
C THR A 11 11.18 -24.48 -20.06
N SER A 12 11.67 -23.56 -19.26
CA SER A 12 11.06 -23.21 -17.98
C SER A 12 9.55 -23.07 -18.21
N PRO A 13 8.69 -23.70 -17.41
CA PRO A 13 7.26 -23.58 -17.60
C PRO A 13 6.94 -22.08 -17.53
N ALA A 14 6.39 -21.54 -18.62
CA ALA A 14 5.95 -20.16 -18.68
C ALA A 14 5.04 -19.93 -17.47
N LEU A 15 5.46 -19.07 -16.56
CA LEU A 15 4.66 -18.66 -15.41
C LEU A 15 3.36 -18.06 -15.95
N HIS A 16 2.30 -18.88 -15.98
CA HIS A 16 0.96 -18.44 -16.39
C HIS A 16 0.38 -17.55 -15.31
N TYR A 17 0.56 -16.26 -15.46
CA TYR A 17 -0.08 -15.28 -14.58
C TYR A 17 -1.61 -15.30 -14.75
N PRO A 18 -2.37 -15.22 -13.67
CA PRO A 18 -3.84 -15.31 -13.70
C PRO A 18 -4.52 -14.34 -14.67
N TRP A 19 -3.91 -13.17 -14.90
CA TRP A 19 -4.44 -12.15 -15.81
C TRP A 19 -4.25 -12.47 -17.30
N GLN A 20 -3.34 -13.38 -17.69
CA GLN A 20 -3.17 -13.83 -19.09
C GLN A 20 -4.33 -14.72 -19.57
N ARG A 21 -5.11 -15.30 -18.68
CA ARG A 21 -6.27 -16.13 -19.02
C ARG A 21 -7.52 -15.34 -19.42
N LEU A 22 -7.45 -14.03 -19.49
CA LEU A 22 -8.60 -13.18 -19.75
C LEU A 22 -9.02 -13.11 -21.23
N THR A 23 -8.29 -13.75 -22.15
CA THR A 23 -8.44 -13.48 -23.59
C THR A 23 -9.00 -14.60 -24.46
N THR A 24 -9.25 -15.82 -23.95
CA THR A 24 -9.69 -16.93 -24.78
C THR A 24 -10.73 -17.82 -24.10
N GLY A 25 -12.01 -17.55 -24.35
CA GLY A 25 -13.11 -18.47 -24.05
C GLY A 25 -14.46 -17.77 -24.06
N LYS A 26 -15.51 -18.37 -24.67
CA LYS A 26 -16.91 -17.96 -24.48
C LYS A 26 -17.23 -18.13 -23.00
N MET A 27 -17.23 -17.04 -22.25
CA MET A 27 -17.49 -17.03 -20.81
C MET A 27 -18.98 -17.16 -20.56
N ASP A 28 -19.36 -18.15 -19.75
CA ASP A 28 -20.63 -18.12 -19.00
C ASP A 28 -20.47 -17.01 -17.95
N PHE A 29 -20.94 -15.81 -18.34
CA PHE A 29 -20.60 -14.51 -17.71
C PHE A 29 -20.96 -14.51 -16.22
N SER A 30 -22.07 -15.13 -15.82
CA SER A 30 -22.53 -15.11 -14.43
C SER A 30 -21.69 -15.99 -13.49
N LYS A 31 -21.40 -17.22 -13.86
CA LYS A 31 -20.63 -18.15 -13.02
C LYS A 31 -19.15 -17.75 -12.91
N THR A 32 -18.60 -17.16 -13.97
CA THR A 32 -17.21 -16.71 -14.00
C THR A 32 -17.01 -15.45 -13.14
N ILE A 33 -17.95 -14.51 -13.16
CA ILE A 33 -17.93 -13.33 -12.29
C ILE A 33 -18.01 -13.75 -10.82
N ILE A 34 -18.95 -14.58 -10.44
CA ILE A 34 -19.10 -15.03 -9.06
C ILE A 34 -17.83 -15.74 -8.57
N ARG A 35 -17.25 -16.65 -9.36
CA ARG A 35 -16.01 -17.35 -8.99
C ARG A 35 -14.81 -16.42 -8.80
N ARG A 36 -14.76 -15.29 -9.52
CA ARG A 36 -13.68 -14.30 -9.41
C ARG A 36 -13.91 -13.29 -8.31
N LEU A 37 -15.14 -12.87 -8.07
CA LEU A 37 -15.49 -11.88 -7.06
C LEU A 37 -15.64 -12.48 -5.66
N ALA A 38 -16.03 -13.75 -5.54
CA ALA A 38 -16.21 -14.40 -4.24
C ALA A 38 -14.97 -14.34 -3.32
N PRO A 39 -13.74 -14.67 -3.76
CA PRO A 39 -12.59 -14.57 -2.90
C PRO A 39 -12.27 -13.12 -2.53
N ALA A 40 -12.48 -12.16 -3.43
CA ALA A 40 -12.27 -10.75 -3.14
C ALA A 40 -13.28 -10.23 -2.10
N ALA A 41 -14.56 -10.54 -2.28
CA ALA A 41 -15.59 -10.19 -1.32
C ALA A 41 -15.32 -10.84 0.05
N ALA A 42 -14.95 -12.13 0.08
CA ALA A 42 -14.61 -12.83 1.31
C ALA A 42 -13.40 -12.22 2.02
N ALA A 43 -12.32 -11.91 1.28
CA ALA A 43 -11.14 -11.27 1.84
C ALA A 43 -11.47 -9.91 2.47
N LEU A 44 -12.19 -9.05 1.74
CA LEU A 44 -12.57 -7.72 2.25
C LEU A 44 -13.49 -7.82 3.47
N VAL A 45 -14.45 -8.75 3.47
CA VAL A 45 -15.32 -8.99 4.64
C VAL A 45 -14.50 -9.47 5.84
N VAL A 46 -13.61 -10.44 5.64
CA VAL A 46 -12.73 -10.95 6.72
C VAL A 46 -11.86 -9.83 7.28
N PHE A 47 -11.22 -9.04 6.41
CA PHE A 47 -10.36 -7.94 6.85
C PHE A 47 -11.15 -6.87 7.59
N PHE A 48 -12.34 -6.53 7.12
CA PHE A 48 -13.21 -5.59 7.82
C PHE A 48 -13.65 -6.11 9.18
N VAL A 49 -14.15 -7.35 9.25
CA VAL A 49 -14.61 -7.96 10.50
C VAL A 49 -13.47 -8.05 11.52
N VAL A 50 -12.28 -8.47 11.10
CA VAL A 50 -11.10 -8.54 11.98
C VAL A 50 -10.69 -7.15 12.48
N SER A 51 -10.64 -6.15 11.60
CA SER A 51 -10.32 -4.77 11.97
C SER A 51 -11.35 -4.19 12.93
N ALA A 52 -12.64 -4.40 12.64
CA ALA A 52 -13.75 -3.91 13.46
C ALA A 52 -13.81 -4.63 14.82
N ALA A 53 -13.55 -5.93 14.86
CA ALA A 53 -13.50 -6.68 16.11
C ALA A 53 -12.33 -6.25 16.99
N TYR A 54 -11.15 -6.03 16.40
CA TYR A 54 -9.96 -5.59 17.14
C TYR A 54 -10.15 -4.18 17.72
N PHE A 55 -10.72 -3.27 16.95
CA PHE A 55 -11.00 -1.90 17.37
C PHE A 55 -12.50 -1.67 17.68
N ALA A 56 -13.19 -2.68 18.22
CA ALA A 56 -14.60 -2.58 18.55
C ALA A 56 -14.97 -1.34 19.42
N PRO A 57 -14.14 -0.87 20.37
CA PRO A 57 -14.39 0.35 21.11
C PRO A 57 -14.57 1.59 20.24
N GLN A 58 -13.83 1.70 19.12
CA GLN A 58 -13.98 2.82 18.17
C GLN A 58 -15.43 2.96 17.67
N PHE A 59 -16.07 1.83 17.35
CA PHE A 59 -17.45 1.82 16.83
C PHE A 59 -18.50 2.07 17.90
N ARG A 60 -18.09 2.14 19.18
CA ARG A 60 -18.91 2.61 20.31
C ARG A 60 -18.66 4.09 20.65
N GLY A 61 -17.85 4.78 19.84
CA GLY A 61 -17.49 6.18 20.08
C GLY A 61 -16.37 6.38 21.10
N GLU A 62 -15.66 5.29 21.49
CA GLU A 62 -14.51 5.40 22.38
C GLU A 62 -13.27 5.81 21.56
N VAL A 63 -12.41 6.64 22.16
CA VAL A 63 -11.19 7.14 21.52
C VAL A 63 -10.00 6.42 22.10
N LEU A 64 -9.12 5.91 21.23
CA LEU A 64 -7.84 5.31 21.63
C LEU A 64 -6.91 6.44 22.11
N PRO A 65 -6.46 6.45 23.37
CA PRO A 65 -5.50 7.45 23.84
C PRO A 65 -4.13 7.17 23.20
N GLN A 66 -3.72 8.08 22.32
CA GLN A 66 -2.46 7.96 21.57
C GLN A 66 -1.55 9.11 21.96
N HIS A 67 -0.43 8.81 22.60
CA HIS A 67 0.49 9.82 23.11
C HIS A 67 1.00 10.77 22.02
N ASP A 68 1.40 10.24 20.87
CA ASP A 68 1.93 11.05 19.78
C ASP A 68 0.88 11.94 19.13
N VAL A 69 -0.41 11.53 19.15
CA VAL A 69 -1.50 12.36 18.64
C VAL A 69 -1.68 13.58 19.55
N VAL A 70 -1.66 13.39 20.87
CA VAL A 70 -1.76 14.50 21.84
C VAL A 70 -0.57 15.47 21.67
N GLN A 71 0.64 14.96 21.51
CA GLN A 71 1.81 15.79 21.23
C GLN A 71 1.67 16.55 19.90
N TYR A 72 1.20 15.88 18.86
CA TYR A 72 0.95 16.49 17.56
C TYR A 72 -0.09 17.62 17.64
N GLU A 73 -1.18 17.43 18.37
CA GLU A 73 -2.19 18.47 18.56
C GLU A 73 -1.60 19.71 19.24
N GLY A 74 -0.76 19.52 20.26
CA GLY A 74 -0.02 20.60 20.90
C GLY A 74 0.92 21.35 19.95
N MET A 75 1.68 20.60 19.14
CA MET A 75 2.60 21.17 18.15
C MET A 75 1.88 21.90 17.02
N ALA A 76 0.74 21.37 16.58
CA ALA A 76 -0.04 21.90 15.48
C ALA A 76 -0.90 23.10 15.86
N LYS A 77 -1.05 23.37 17.16
CA LYS A 77 -1.98 24.41 17.64
C LYS A 77 -1.67 25.81 17.08
N ASP A 78 -0.42 26.24 17.14
CA ASP A 78 0.04 27.52 16.59
C ASP A 78 -0.30 27.67 15.09
N ILE A 79 -0.05 26.60 14.31
CA ILE A 79 -0.37 26.52 12.88
C ILE A 79 -1.88 26.60 12.66
N SER A 80 -2.66 25.89 13.48
CA SER A 80 -4.11 25.84 13.38
C SER A 80 -4.76 27.18 13.74
N ASP A 81 -4.26 27.83 14.79
CA ASP A 81 -4.74 29.14 15.22
C ASP A 81 -4.47 30.21 14.16
N MET A 82 -3.25 30.19 13.57
CA MET A 82 -2.90 31.11 12.48
C MET A 82 -3.75 30.90 11.24
N ARG A 83 -3.95 29.63 10.84
CA ARG A 83 -4.85 29.28 9.72
C ARG A 83 -6.30 29.75 9.97
N ALA A 84 -6.81 29.62 11.21
CA ALA A 84 -8.14 30.07 11.56
C ALA A 84 -8.26 31.60 11.52
N ALA A 85 -7.19 32.32 11.88
CA ALA A 85 -7.18 33.79 11.91
C ALA A 85 -6.99 34.42 10.52
N THR A 86 -6.16 33.81 9.67
CA THR A 86 -5.74 34.42 8.38
C THR A 86 -6.31 33.72 7.14
N GLY A 87 -6.78 32.49 7.27
CA GLY A 87 -7.17 31.63 6.14
C GLY A 87 -5.98 31.02 5.37
N GLU A 88 -4.75 31.31 5.77
CA GLU A 88 -3.53 30.85 5.11
C GLU A 88 -2.75 29.84 5.96
N ASP A 89 -2.05 28.93 5.31
CA ASP A 89 -1.14 27.99 5.98
C ASP A 89 0.22 28.67 6.24
N PRO A 90 0.66 28.80 7.51
CA PRO A 90 1.97 29.35 7.81
C PRO A 90 3.08 28.41 7.32
N GLN A 91 4.17 28.97 6.81
CA GLN A 91 5.34 28.19 6.41
C GLN A 91 6.32 27.95 7.56
N TRP A 92 6.16 28.68 8.66
CA TRP A 92 6.99 28.62 9.85
C TRP A 92 6.12 28.65 11.10
N THR A 93 6.52 27.90 12.14
CA THR A 93 5.90 27.95 13.47
C THR A 93 6.95 28.24 14.53
N GLY A 94 6.59 29.03 15.55
CA GLY A 94 7.41 29.30 16.71
C GLY A 94 7.21 28.35 17.88
N GLY A 95 6.22 27.45 17.78
CA GLY A 95 5.77 26.60 18.90
C GLY A 95 6.79 25.56 19.39
N MET A 96 7.86 25.26 18.62
CA MET A 96 8.85 24.24 18.97
C MET A 96 10.28 24.65 18.58
N PHE A 97 11.25 24.19 19.37
CA PHE A 97 12.70 24.32 19.09
C PHE A 97 13.20 25.75 18.80
N GLY A 98 12.46 26.78 19.26
CA GLY A 98 12.73 28.16 18.90
C GLY A 98 12.31 28.54 17.47
N GLY A 99 11.58 27.68 16.80
CA GLY A 99 11.04 27.84 15.46
C GLY A 99 11.49 26.74 14.51
N MET A 100 10.54 26.29 13.67
CA MET A 100 10.79 25.27 12.65
C MET A 100 9.85 25.41 11.46
N PRO A 101 10.18 24.79 10.28
CA PRO A 101 9.28 24.77 9.15
C PRO A 101 7.95 24.07 9.46
N ALA A 102 6.83 24.74 9.24
CA ALA A 102 5.49 24.25 9.57
C ALA A 102 5.09 23.01 8.75
N PHE A 103 5.64 22.83 7.53
CA PHE A 103 5.34 21.68 6.67
C PHE A 103 5.79 20.34 7.28
N LEU A 104 6.71 20.35 8.25
CA LEU A 104 7.12 19.15 8.99
C LEU A 104 6.07 18.71 10.01
N ILE A 105 5.12 19.58 10.36
CA ILE A 105 4.07 19.34 11.35
C ILE A 105 2.71 19.18 10.67
N ASN A 106 2.13 20.28 10.18
CA ASN A 106 0.75 20.30 9.70
C ASN A 106 0.53 21.38 8.62
N VAL A 107 0.93 21.10 7.39
CA VAL A 107 0.57 21.96 6.25
C VAL A 107 -0.20 21.13 5.21
N ALA A 108 -1.35 21.63 4.80
CA ALA A 108 -2.18 21.02 3.78
C ALA A 108 -1.89 21.64 2.40
N TYR A 109 -1.28 20.87 1.51
CA TYR A 109 -1.03 21.31 0.15
C TYR A 109 -2.26 21.11 -0.74
N PRO A 110 -2.78 22.16 -1.40
CA PRO A 110 -3.96 22.05 -2.27
C PRO A 110 -3.80 21.05 -3.41
N ALA A 111 -2.56 20.92 -3.93
CA ALA A 111 -2.22 20.04 -5.06
C ALA A 111 -2.20 18.53 -4.69
N GLN A 112 -2.33 18.15 -3.44
CA GLN A 112 -2.38 16.73 -3.02
C GLN A 112 -3.76 16.10 -3.30
N ILE A 113 -4.22 16.15 -4.55
CA ILE A 113 -5.55 15.65 -4.96
C ILE A 113 -5.70 14.16 -4.65
N VAL A 114 -4.68 13.36 -4.96
CA VAL A 114 -4.68 11.91 -4.73
C VAL A 114 -4.85 11.60 -3.25
N LYS A 115 -4.04 12.18 -2.38
CA LYS A 115 -4.11 12.00 -0.92
C LYS A 115 -5.48 12.42 -0.37
N ARG A 116 -6.02 13.53 -0.86
CA ARG A 116 -7.33 14.03 -0.46
C ARG A 116 -8.45 13.06 -0.86
N THR A 117 -8.43 12.55 -2.09
CA THR A 117 -9.42 11.59 -2.59
C THR A 117 -9.38 10.28 -1.80
N VAL A 118 -8.19 9.71 -1.60
CA VAL A 118 -8.01 8.49 -0.81
C VAL A 118 -8.44 8.73 0.65
N GLY A 119 -8.14 9.91 1.20
CA GLY A 119 -8.57 10.28 2.54
C GLY A 119 -10.09 10.27 2.73
N GLN A 120 -10.90 10.58 1.70
CA GLN A 120 -12.36 10.45 1.79
C GLN A 120 -12.79 8.97 1.89
N VAL A 121 -12.11 8.07 1.17
CA VAL A 121 -12.40 6.62 1.24
C VAL A 121 -12.02 6.08 2.62
N VAL A 122 -10.90 6.50 3.17
CA VAL A 122 -10.46 6.11 4.52
C VAL A 122 -11.47 6.49 5.59
N LYS A 123 -12.06 7.67 5.48
CA LYS A 123 -13.09 8.16 6.43
C LYS A 123 -14.36 7.29 6.50
N LEU A 124 -14.58 6.39 5.54
CA LEU A 124 -15.72 5.44 5.60
C LEU A 124 -15.60 4.44 6.75
N ILE A 125 -14.39 4.09 7.15
CA ILE A 125 -14.12 3.15 8.25
C ILE A 125 -13.58 3.90 9.47
N ASP A 126 -12.85 5.00 9.21
CA ASP A 126 -12.10 5.79 10.17
C ASP A 126 -10.93 5.04 10.84
N THR A 127 -10.05 5.78 11.52
CA THR A 127 -8.91 5.23 12.23
C THR A 127 -9.25 4.98 13.71
N PRO A 128 -8.67 3.95 14.38
CA PRO A 128 -7.56 3.11 13.92
C PRO A 128 -7.93 1.87 13.09
N ALA A 129 -9.18 1.44 13.04
CA ALA A 129 -9.59 0.22 12.31
C ALA A 129 -9.20 0.27 10.82
N ALA A 130 -9.29 1.46 10.20
CA ALA A 130 -8.91 1.67 8.81
C ALA A 130 -7.44 1.26 8.53
N PHE A 131 -6.51 1.47 9.47
CA PHE A 131 -5.12 1.08 9.29
C PHE A 131 -4.97 -0.42 9.04
N LEU A 132 -5.62 -1.25 9.87
CA LEU A 132 -5.55 -2.71 9.73
C LEU A 132 -6.24 -3.16 8.45
N PHE A 133 -7.43 -2.64 8.18
CA PHE A 133 -8.19 -2.99 6.99
C PHE A 133 -7.41 -2.71 5.71
N PHE A 134 -6.87 -1.51 5.57
CA PHE A 134 -6.12 -1.13 4.35
C PHE A 134 -4.76 -1.81 4.28
N ALA A 135 -4.07 -2.07 5.39
CA ALA A 135 -2.82 -2.82 5.40
C ALA A 135 -3.02 -4.26 4.92
N MET A 136 -4.04 -4.97 5.44
CA MET A 136 -4.39 -6.32 5.00
C MET A 136 -4.81 -6.33 3.53
N THR A 137 -5.62 -5.37 3.12
CA THR A 137 -6.08 -5.25 1.73
C THR A 137 -4.91 -4.99 0.78
N ALA A 138 -4.01 -4.08 1.11
CA ALA A 138 -2.83 -3.75 0.31
C ALA A 138 -1.89 -4.95 0.14
N MET A 139 -1.63 -5.67 1.23
CA MET A 139 -0.82 -6.89 1.21
C MET A 139 -1.49 -7.98 0.36
N TRP A 140 -2.78 -8.19 0.53
CA TRP A 140 -3.53 -9.16 -0.26
C TRP A 140 -3.48 -8.84 -1.76
N LEU A 141 -3.69 -7.58 -2.14
CA LEU A 141 -3.60 -7.13 -3.54
C LEU A 141 -2.20 -7.34 -4.12
N MET A 142 -1.14 -7.04 -3.37
CA MET A 142 0.23 -7.33 -3.79
C MET A 142 0.43 -8.82 -4.05
N LEU A 143 -0.05 -9.69 -3.15
CA LEU A 143 0.05 -11.14 -3.31
C LEU A 143 -0.70 -11.64 -4.54
N LEU A 144 -1.86 -11.07 -4.87
CA LEU A 144 -2.57 -11.37 -6.12
C LEU A 144 -1.74 -11.00 -7.35
N VAL A 145 -1.08 -9.85 -7.32
CA VAL A 145 -0.16 -9.43 -8.40
C VAL A 145 0.99 -10.41 -8.55
N PHE A 146 1.51 -10.96 -7.46
CA PHE A 146 2.54 -12.01 -7.46
C PHE A 146 2.02 -13.39 -7.88
N GLY A 147 0.73 -13.53 -8.14
CA GLY A 147 0.12 -14.77 -8.60
C GLY A 147 -0.26 -15.75 -7.49
N VAL A 148 -0.27 -15.30 -6.24
CA VAL A 148 -0.74 -16.12 -5.10
C VAL A 148 -2.25 -16.36 -5.24
N ASP A 149 -2.69 -17.58 -4.93
CA ASP A 149 -4.12 -17.89 -4.91
C ASP A 149 -4.88 -16.95 -3.96
N PRO A 150 -6.03 -16.37 -4.40
CA PRO A 150 -6.75 -15.38 -3.61
C PRO A 150 -7.18 -15.84 -2.22
N TRP A 151 -7.54 -17.11 -2.05
CA TRP A 151 -7.94 -17.66 -0.75
C TRP A 151 -6.72 -17.86 0.16
N VAL A 152 -5.64 -18.38 -0.40
CA VAL A 152 -4.37 -18.57 0.33
C VAL A 152 -3.78 -17.22 0.76
N GLY A 153 -3.89 -16.20 -0.09
CA GLY A 153 -3.40 -14.85 0.18
C GLY A 153 -4.03 -14.15 1.38
N ILE A 154 -5.22 -14.62 1.85
CA ILE A 154 -5.88 -14.03 3.03
C ILE A 154 -5.00 -14.21 4.29
N VAL A 155 -4.40 -15.38 4.49
CA VAL A 155 -3.61 -15.68 5.70
C VAL A 155 -2.40 -14.77 5.87
N PRO A 156 -1.49 -14.66 4.89
CA PRO A 156 -0.35 -13.73 5.02
C PRO A 156 -0.78 -12.26 5.06
N ALA A 157 -1.91 -11.89 4.45
CA ALA A 157 -2.45 -10.54 4.58
C ALA A 157 -2.90 -10.24 6.02
N LEU A 158 -3.58 -11.18 6.67
CA LEU A 158 -3.93 -11.09 8.10
C LEU A 158 -2.67 -11.01 8.96
N ALA A 159 -1.66 -11.85 8.70
CA ALA A 159 -0.40 -11.83 9.45
C ALA A 159 0.33 -10.48 9.31
N TYR A 160 0.28 -9.86 8.14
CA TYR A 160 0.85 -8.53 7.91
C TYR A 160 0.14 -7.47 8.75
N GLY A 161 -1.19 -7.35 8.61
CA GLY A 161 -1.98 -6.34 9.32
C GLY A 161 -1.97 -6.53 10.84
N LEU A 162 -2.00 -7.77 11.33
CA LEU A 162 -2.00 -8.09 12.76
C LEU A 162 -0.58 -8.24 13.34
N SER A 163 0.46 -7.82 12.60
CA SER A 163 1.82 -7.87 13.14
C SER A 163 1.93 -7.03 14.41
N THR A 164 2.67 -7.52 15.39
CA THR A 164 2.90 -6.81 16.67
C THR A 164 3.44 -5.40 16.44
N TYR A 165 4.26 -5.22 15.40
CA TYR A 165 4.80 -3.92 15.07
C TYR A 165 3.70 -2.90 14.73
N PHE A 166 2.72 -3.28 13.90
CA PHE A 166 1.61 -2.38 13.54
C PHE A 166 0.75 -2.03 14.75
N LEU A 167 0.44 -3.01 15.58
CA LEU A 167 -0.36 -2.79 16.78
C LEU A 167 0.33 -1.83 17.75
N LEU A 168 1.65 -1.97 17.93
CA LEU A 168 2.44 -1.07 18.77
C LEU A 168 2.47 0.36 18.23
N ILE A 169 2.71 0.55 16.93
CA ILE A 169 2.79 1.91 16.35
C ILE A 169 1.41 2.58 16.24
N ILE A 170 0.33 1.82 16.09
CA ILE A 170 -1.04 2.34 16.18
C ILE A 170 -1.31 2.80 17.62
N GLY A 171 -0.97 1.98 18.62
CA GLY A 171 -1.15 2.35 20.02
C GLY A 171 -0.35 3.58 20.43
N ALA A 172 0.85 3.77 19.89
CA ALA A 172 1.67 4.96 20.12
C ALA A 172 1.13 6.23 19.40
N GLY A 173 0.39 6.07 18.30
CA GLY A 173 -0.12 7.18 17.51
C GLY A 173 0.74 7.58 16.31
N HIS A 174 1.62 6.69 15.83
CA HIS A 174 2.46 6.94 14.65
C HIS A 174 1.68 6.85 13.34
N ILE A 175 0.71 7.74 13.13
CA ILE A 175 -0.25 7.74 12.02
C ILE A 175 0.45 7.80 10.66
N THR A 176 1.43 8.70 10.50
CA THR A 176 2.18 8.87 9.23
C THR A 176 2.98 7.63 8.88
N LYS A 177 3.58 6.97 9.88
CA LYS A 177 4.28 5.70 9.73
C LYS A 177 3.34 4.59 9.26
N MET A 178 2.14 4.51 9.86
CA MET A 178 1.15 3.51 9.46
C MET A 178 0.74 3.68 8.00
N TRP A 179 0.45 4.89 7.55
CA TRP A 179 0.07 5.11 6.15
C TRP A 179 1.19 4.77 5.18
N ALA A 180 2.44 5.12 5.48
CA ALA A 180 3.58 4.71 4.65
C ALA A 180 3.66 3.18 4.51
N LEU A 181 3.50 2.44 5.60
CA LEU A 181 3.49 0.97 5.59
C LEU A 181 2.27 0.37 4.87
N VAL A 182 1.11 1.02 4.94
CA VAL A 182 -0.10 0.59 4.20
C VAL A 182 0.13 0.64 2.70
N TYR A 183 0.81 1.67 2.18
CA TYR A 183 1.02 1.84 0.75
C TYR A 183 2.20 1.02 0.20
N ALA A 184 3.16 0.64 1.03
CA ALA A 184 4.38 -0.07 0.63
C ALA A 184 4.12 -1.37 -0.15
N PRO A 185 3.21 -2.29 0.25
CA PRO A 185 2.93 -3.50 -0.53
C PRO A 185 2.40 -3.21 -1.93
N LEU A 186 1.52 -2.22 -2.07
CA LEU A 186 0.97 -1.86 -3.40
C LEU A 186 2.03 -1.27 -4.31
N MET A 187 2.97 -0.49 -3.78
CA MET A 187 4.09 0.04 -4.53
C MET A 187 5.00 -1.09 -5.04
N MET A 188 5.30 -2.09 -4.19
CA MET A 188 6.04 -3.29 -4.58
C MET A 188 5.29 -4.09 -5.66
N GLY A 189 3.98 -4.31 -5.48
CA GLY A 189 3.13 -4.98 -6.46
C GLY A 189 3.10 -4.27 -7.81
N GLY A 190 3.00 -2.94 -7.79
CA GLY A 190 3.05 -2.11 -9.00
C GLY A 190 4.39 -2.25 -9.74
N ALA A 191 5.51 -2.17 -9.01
CA ALA A 191 6.85 -2.36 -9.56
C ALA A 191 7.01 -3.76 -10.18
N TRP A 192 6.57 -4.81 -9.50
CA TRP A 192 6.56 -6.16 -10.04
C TRP A 192 5.73 -6.26 -11.33
N MET A 193 4.53 -5.70 -11.33
CA MET A 193 3.65 -5.71 -12.51
C MET A 193 4.26 -4.95 -13.69
N THR A 194 5.00 -3.86 -13.42
CA THR A 194 5.74 -3.11 -14.45
C THR A 194 6.77 -3.99 -15.15
N LEU A 195 7.54 -4.74 -14.40
CA LEU A 195 8.64 -5.56 -14.92
C LEU A 195 8.17 -6.88 -15.56
N ARG A 196 7.12 -7.49 -15.01
CA ARG A 196 6.69 -8.84 -15.35
C ARG A 196 5.39 -8.94 -16.12
N GLY A 197 4.66 -7.84 -16.32
CA GLY A 197 3.33 -7.91 -16.88
C GLY A 197 2.95 -6.73 -17.75
N ASN A 198 2.19 -5.84 -17.18
CA ASN A 198 1.67 -4.66 -17.87
C ASN A 198 2.42 -3.41 -17.40
N MET A 199 3.36 -2.95 -18.20
CA MET A 199 4.21 -1.79 -17.92
C MET A 199 3.38 -0.52 -17.59
N TRP A 200 2.31 -0.26 -18.33
CA TRP A 200 1.50 0.95 -18.14
C TRP A 200 0.68 0.89 -16.84
N ALA A 201 -0.03 -0.22 -16.62
CA ALA A 201 -0.83 -0.38 -15.42
C ALA A 201 0.05 -0.51 -14.17
N GLY A 202 1.17 -1.24 -14.26
CA GLY A 202 2.14 -1.35 -13.18
C GLY A 202 2.80 -0.02 -12.86
N GLY A 203 3.26 0.70 -13.88
CA GLY A 203 3.84 2.04 -13.74
C GLY A 203 2.86 3.03 -13.11
N ALA A 204 1.59 3.03 -13.56
CA ALA A 204 0.54 3.88 -12.99
C ALA A 204 0.27 3.54 -11.51
N LEU A 205 0.18 2.23 -11.18
CA LEU A 205 -0.01 1.79 -9.79
C LEU A 205 1.18 2.19 -8.91
N THR A 206 2.41 1.99 -9.41
CA THR A 206 3.63 2.39 -8.68
C THR A 206 3.66 3.90 -8.44
N ALA A 207 3.39 4.71 -9.47
CA ALA A 207 3.38 6.16 -9.34
C ALA A 207 2.31 6.65 -8.36
N LEU A 208 1.09 6.09 -8.43
CA LEU A 208 0.00 6.40 -7.52
C LEU A 208 0.38 6.08 -6.07
N THR A 209 0.85 4.86 -5.83
CA THR A 209 1.16 4.39 -4.47
C THR A 209 2.43 5.04 -3.91
N ALA A 210 3.43 5.34 -4.74
CA ALA A 210 4.59 6.14 -4.35
C ALA A 210 4.18 7.57 -3.95
N SER A 211 3.27 8.20 -4.70
CA SER A 211 2.73 9.53 -4.36
C SER A 211 2.04 9.51 -2.99
N LEU A 212 1.29 8.46 -2.68
CA LEU A 212 0.61 8.29 -1.39
C LEU A 212 1.59 7.99 -0.25
N GLU A 213 2.58 7.14 -0.50
CA GLU A 213 3.59 6.74 0.48
C GLU A 213 4.47 7.93 0.88
N ILE A 214 5.03 8.65 -0.11
CA ILE A 214 5.80 9.87 0.13
C ILE A 214 4.90 10.94 0.78
N GLY A 215 3.66 11.07 0.31
CA GLY A 215 2.65 11.97 0.87
C GLY A 215 2.19 11.62 2.30
N ALA A 216 2.48 10.41 2.80
CA ALA A 216 2.30 10.08 4.20
C ALA A 216 3.26 10.86 5.12
N ASN A 217 4.31 11.45 4.54
CA ASN A 217 5.28 12.32 5.23
C ASN A 217 6.03 11.61 6.37
N HIS A 218 6.53 10.38 6.09
CA HIS A 218 7.38 9.64 7.03
C HIS A 218 8.70 9.23 6.37
N PRO A 219 9.65 10.17 6.19
CA PRO A 219 10.88 9.99 5.39
C PRO A 219 11.72 8.77 5.80
N GLN A 220 11.72 8.41 7.09
CA GLN A 220 12.47 7.25 7.59
C GLN A 220 11.93 5.94 7.01
N ILE A 221 10.61 5.76 6.97
CA ILE A 221 9.99 4.55 6.40
C ILE A 221 10.18 4.54 4.89
N THR A 222 9.95 5.67 4.23
CA THR A 222 10.22 5.83 2.79
C THR A 222 11.66 5.43 2.45
N TYR A 223 12.64 5.91 3.20
CA TYR A 223 14.05 5.56 3.00
C TYR A 223 14.31 4.05 3.12
N TYR A 224 13.84 3.42 4.19
CA TYR A 224 14.03 1.97 4.37
C TYR A 224 13.31 1.16 3.30
N PHE A 225 12.13 1.60 2.90
CA PHE A 225 11.40 0.93 1.85
C PHE A 225 12.08 1.09 0.48
N LEU A 226 12.64 2.25 0.17
CA LEU A 226 13.43 2.46 -1.05
C LEU A 226 14.67 1.57 -1.10
N LEU A 227 15.33 1.29 0.03
CA LEU A 227 16.41 0.30 0.08
C LEU A 227 15.91 -1.11 -0.26
N ALA A 228 14.75 -1.52 0.25
CA ALA A 228 14.14 -2.80 -0.10
C ALA A 228 13.77 -2.85 -1.59
N MET A 229 13.23 -1.77 -2.13
CA MET A 229 12.93 -1.62 -3.55
C MET A 229 14.18 -1.70 -4.41
N ALA A 230 15.27 -1.05 -4.01
CA ALA A 230 16.56 -1.13 -4.71
C ALA A 230 17.10 -2.57 -4.75
N ALA A 231 17.05 -3.28 -3.62
CA ALA A 231 17.45 -4.69 -3.57
C ALA A 231 16.58 -5.56 -4.50
N PHE A 232 15.27 -5.32 -4.52
CA PHE A 232 14.35 -5.98 -5.43
C PHE A 232 14.70 -5.70 -6.91
N TRP A 233 14.95 -4.44 -7.27
CA TRP A 233 15.30 -4.06 -8.64
C TRP A 233 16.63 -4.63 -9.09
N ILE A 234 17.62 -4.67 -8.20
CA ILE A 234 18.92 -5.33 -8.48
C ILE A 234 18.70 -6.82 -8.75
N SER A 235 17.90 -7.50 -7.92
CA SER A 235 17.57 -8.92 -8.10
C SER A 235 16.89 -9.19 -9.45
N GLU A 236 15.92 -8.38 -9.82
CA GLU A 236 15.22 -8.49 -11.10
C GLU A 236 16.15 -8.17 -12.27
N GLY A 237 17.01 -7.16 -12.15
CA GLY A 237 18.02 -6.83 -13.15
C GLY A 237 19.02 -7.96 -13.39
N VAL A 238 19.50 -8.58 -12.31
CA VAL A 238 20.39 -9.77 -12.41
C VAL A 238 19.68 -10.93 -13.11
N THR A 239 18.41 -11.17 -12.78
CA THR A 239 17.59 -12.21 -13.41
C THR A 239 17.40 -11.93 -14.90
N ALA A 240 17.02 -10.70 -15.27
CA ALA A 240 16.86 -10.28 -16.66
C ALA A 240 18.16 -10.42 -17.46
N PHE A 241 19.31 -10.08 -16.85
CA PHE A 241 20.62 -10.26 -17.46
C PHE A 241 20.95 -11.73 -17.72
N ARG A 242 20.70 -12.60 -16.74
CA ARG A 242 20.96 -14.05 -16.85
C ARG A 242 20.06 -14.72 -17.89
N GLU A 243 18.79 -14.33 -17.94
CA GLU A 243 17.79 -14.90 -18.84
C GLU A 243 17.81 -14.22 -20.23
N LYS A 244 18.65 -13.21 -20.45
CA LYS A 244 18.72 -12.39 -21.69
C LYS A 244 17.35 -11.76 -22.06
N HIS A 245 16.53 -11.50 -21.05
CA HIS A 245 15.18 -10.92 -21.22
C HIS A 245 15.19 -9.43 -20.84
N PHE A 246 15.75 -8.58 -21.72
CA PHE A 246 15.85 -7.13 -21.50
C PHE A 246 14.62 -6.33 -21.90
N ARG A 247 13.55 -7.00 -22.31
CA ARG A 247 12.42 -6.33 -22.96
C ARG A 247 11.65 -5.33 -22.08
N ASN A 248 11.78 -5.40 -20.78
CA ASN A 248 11.05 -4.60 -19.80
C ASN A 248 11.96 -3.86 -18.79
N PHE A 249 13.26 -3.77 -19.09
CA PHE A 249 14.24 -3.01 -18.30
C PHE A 249 14.70 -1.72 -18.98
#